data_5744f45f85c6fbcbcf2502f5bbd30ea7
#
_entry.id   5744f45f85c6fbcbcf2502f5bbd30ea7
#
_cell.length_a   1.000
_cell.length_b   1.000
_cell.length_c   1.000
_cell.angle_alpha   90.00
_cell.angle_beta   90.00
_cell.angle_gamma   90.00
#
_symmetry.space_group_name_H-M   'P 1'
#
loop_
_entity.id
_entity.type
_entity.pdbx_description
1 polymer ?
#
loop_
_entity_poly.entity_id
_entity_poly.type
_entity_poly.pdbx_seq_one_letter_code
_entity_poly.pdbx_strand_id
1 'polypeptide(L)'
;MPNKSSKITAIVGAQWGDEGKGKITDFFAGEADFVVRFHGGNNAGHTVIVNDDIYKLHLIPSGVLYEHPVSVIGNGVVVDPAALITEINYLRDKGVEPKLKISDRAHIIMPYHIEMDVALTKHQGKLAAGSTKRGIAPVYGDKMYRHGIRMVDITEPDIFREKLDKAFSFNQTLI
;
A
#
# COMPACT_ATOMS: atom_id res chain seq x y z
N MET A 1 6.77 -29.42 -23.41
CA MET A 1 5.69 -28.59 -22.84
C MET A 1 5.65 -27.29 -23.65
N PRO A 2 4.51 -26.83 -24.20
CA PRO A 2 4.47 -25.60 -24.94
C PRO A 2 4.84 -24.46 -23.99
N ASN A 3 5.74 -23.60 -24.46
CA ASN A 3 6.21 -22.40 -23.77
C ASN A 3 4.99 -21.49 -23.55
N LYS A 4 4.42 -21.48 -22.34
CA LYS A 4 3.38 -20.51 -21.98
C LYS A 4 4.07 -19.14 -22.01
N SER A 5 3.80 -18.36 -23.04
CA SER A 5 4.26 -16.97 -23.09
C SER A 5 3.73 -16.26 -21.82
N SER A 6 4.64 -15.73 -21.02
CA SER A 6 4.28 -14.95 -19.85
C SER A 6 3.43 -13.75 -20.28
N LYS A 7 2.20 -13.65 -19.80
CA LYS A 7 1.29 -12.54 -20.12
C LYS A 7 1.29 -11.57 -18.95
N ILE A 8 1.58 -10.30 -19.21
CA ILE A 8 1.48 -9.23 -18.24
C ILE A 8 0.29 -8.35 -18.64
N THR A 9 -0.64 -8.15 -17.71
CA THR A 9 -1.77 -7.24 -17.87
C THR A 9 -1.62 -6.10 -16.86
N ALA A 10 -1.61 -4.85 -17.32
CA ALA A 10 -1.60 -3.68 -16.46
C ALA A 10 -3.00 -3.02 -16.47
N ILE A 11 -3.54 -2.79 -15.27
CA ILE A 11 -4.82 -2.09 -15.07
C ILE A 11 -4.51 -0.70 -14.55
N VAL A 12 -4.79 0.31 -15.35
CA VAL A 12 -4.54 1.71 -15.03
C VAL A 12 -5.84 2.51 -15.09
N GLY A 13 -5.95 3.55 -14.24
CA GLY A 13 -7.07 4.47 -14.28
C GLY A 13 -6.77 5.66 -15.18
N ALA A 14 -7.76 6.11 -15.97
CA ALA A 14 -7.68 7.29 -16.80
C ALA A 14 -8.38 8.51 -16.18
N GLN A 15 -8.90 8.36 -14.97
CA GLN A 15 -9.59 9.39 -14.19
C GLN A 15 -8.87 9.63 -12.84
N TRP A 16 -9.50 10.38 -11.95
CA TRP A 16 -8.95 10.79 -10.65
C TRP A 16 -9.26 9.82 -9.49
N GLY A 17 -9.68 8.61 -9.76
CA GLY A 17 -10.11 7.60 -8.81
C GLY A 17 -11.51 7.07 -9.14
N ASP A 18 -11.96 6.08 -8.36
CA ASP A 18 -13.32 5.49 -8.41
C ASP A 18 -13.74 4.87 -9.77
N GLU A 19 -12.76 4.60 -10.67
CA GLU A 19 -13.03 3.95 -11.97
C GLU A 19 -13.33 2.45 -11.85
N GLY A 20 -13.23 1.88 -10.66
CA GLY A 20 -13.46 0.45 -10.46
C GLY A 20 -12.25 -0.43 -10.77
N LYS A 21 -11.01 0.10 -10.73
CA LYS A 21 -9.78 -0.69 -10.94
C LYS A 21 -9.72 -1.94 -10.07
N GLY A 22 -10.11 -1.83 -8.80
CA GLY A 22 -10.13 -2.98 -7.87
C GLY A 22 -11.02 -4.11 -8.37
N LYS A 23 -12.22 -3.80 -8.89
CA LYS A 23 -13.16 -4.77 -9.43
C LYS A 23 -12.62 -5.45 -10.71
N ILE A 24 -11.98 -4.69 -11.59
CA ILE A 24 -11.36 -5.24 -12.80
C ILE A 24 -10.14 -6.11 -12.44
N THR A 25 -9.34 -5.68 -11.46
CA THR A 25 -8.22 -6.49 -10.95
C THR A 25 -8.72 -7.81 -10.37
N ASP A 26 -9.80 -7.77 -9.60
CA ASP A 26 -10.43 -8.95 -9.02
C ASP A 26 -10.93 -9.91 -10.11
N PHE A 27 -11.57 -9.39 -11.14
CA PHE A 27 -12.04 -10.19 -12.28
C PHE A 27 -10.92 -11.02 -12.95
N PHE A 28 -9.72 -10.46 -13.07
CA PHE A 28 -8.56 -11.15 -13.63
C PHE A 28 -7.74 -11.94 -12.61
N ALA A 29 -7.96 -11.72 -11.32
CA ALA A 29 -7.11 -12.27 -10.27
C ALA A 29 -7.12 -13.81 -10.23
N GLY A 30 -8.28 -14.44 -10.45
CA GLY A 30 -8.40 -15.89 -10.38
C GLY A 30 -7.58 -16.65 -11.43
N GLU A 31 -7.22 -16.03 -12.55
CA GLU A 31 -6.42 -16.62 -13.63
C GLU A 31 -4.93 -16.21 -13.59
N ALA A 32 -4.56 -15.32 -12.66
CA ALA A 32 -3.21 -14.79 -12.56
C ALA A 32 -2.32 -15.63 -11.65
N ASP A 33 -1.03 -15.75 -11.96
CA ASP A 33 -0.04 -16.32 -11.04
C ASP A 33 0.35 -15.30 -9.94
N PHE A 34 0.34 -14.01 -10.28
CA PHE A 34 0.65 -12.91 -9.38
C PHE A 34 -0.32 -11.75 -9.56
N VAL A 35 -0.79 -11.18 -8.45
CA VAL A 35 -1.55 -9.92 -8.44
C VAL A 35 -0.71 -8.87 -7.72
N VAL A 36 -0.24 -7.88 -8.48
CA VAL A 36 0.73 -6.89 -7.99
C VAL A 36 0.10 -5.52 -7.84
N ARG A 37 0.08 -4.99 -6.62
CA ARG A 37 -0.16 -3.58 -6.40
C ARG A 37 1.17 -2.83 -6.52
N PHE A 38 1.26 -1.91 -7.47
CA PHE A 38 2.54 -1.27 -7.80
C PHE A 38 2.68 0.16 -7.29
N HIS A 39 1.62 0.82 -6.80
CA HIS A 39 1.66 2.18 -6.25
C HIS A 39 0.51 2.47 -5.29
N GLY A 40 0.52 3.66 -4.68
CA GLY A 40 -0.46 4.11 -3.70
C GLY A 40 -0.18 3.59 -2.30
N GLY A 41 -1.18 3.57 -1.44
CA GLY A 41 -1.11 3.09 -0.05
C GLY A 41 -2.51 2.71 0.44
N ASN A 42 -2.74 2.80 1.75
CA ASN A 42 -4.02 2.50 2.39
C ASN A 42 -5.04 3.66 2.34
N ASN A 43 -4.82 4.64 1.46
CA ASN A 43 -5.67 5.83 1.32
C ASN A 43 -6.98 5.59 0.55
N ALA A 44 -7.06 4.52 -0.23
CA ALA A 44 -8.26 4.13 -0.95
C ALA A 44 -8.71 2.74 -0.49
N GLY A 45 -10.02 2.53 -0.40
CA GLY A 45 -10.59 1.21 -0.14
C GLY A 45 -11.27 0.68 -1.39
N HIS A 46 -11.30 -0.63 -1.52
CA HIS A 46 -12.10 -1.32 -2.52
C HIS A 46 -12.87 -2.46 -1.88
N THR A 47 -14.10 -2.62 -2.30
CA THR A 47 -14.96 -3.71 -1.87
C THR A 47 -14.99 -4.78 -2.93
N VAL A 48 -14.72 -6.01 -2.52
CA VAL A 48 -14.75 -7.20 -3.36
C VAL A 48 -15.79 -8.16 -2.81
N ILE A 49 -16.54 -8.80 -3.68
CA ILE A 49 -17.54 -9.82 -3.30
C ILE A 49 -17.10 -11.14 -3.93
N VAL A 50 -16.86 -12.13 -3.09
CA VAL A 50 -16.50 -13.50 -3.50
C VAL A 50 -17.43 -14.46 -2.78
N ASN A 51 -18.18 -15.29 -3.54
CA ASN A 51 -19.14 -16.25 -3.00
C ASN A 51 -20.12 -15.66 -1.98
N ASP A 52 -20.69 -14.47 -2.28
CA ASP A 52 -21.58 -13.67 -1.43
C ASP A 52 -20.93 -13.04 -0.19
N ASP A 53 -19.69 -13.35 0.11
CA ASP A 53 -18.91 -12.69 1.17
C ASP A 53 -18.35 -11.34 0.70
N ILE A 54 -18.50 -10.34 1.56
CA ILE A 54 -18.03 -8.98 1.29
C ILE A 54 -16.67 -8.78 1.98
N TYR A 55 -15.66 -8.43 1.19
CA TYR A 55 -14.32 -8.07 1.65
C TYR A 55 -14.01 -6.60 1.39
N LYS A 56 -13.57 -5.90 2.43
CA LYS A 56 -13.14 -4.49 2.34
C LYS A 56 -11.63 -4.43 2.48
N LEU A 57 -10.94 -4.21 1.37
CA LEU A 57 -9.48 -4.15 1.29
C LEU A 57 -9.02 -2.72 1.05
N HIS A 58 -7.90 -2.32 1.67
CA HIS A 58 -7.33 -0.99 1.55
C HIS A 58 -5.90 -1.02 1.00
N LEU A 59 -5.08 -1.96 1.46
CA LEU A 59 -3.67 -2.08 1.12
C LEU A 59 -3.36 -3.37 0.35
N ILE A 60 -3.93 -4.49 0.79
CA ILE A 60 -3.67 -5.81 0.23
C ILE A 60 -4.36 -5.96 -1.13
N PRO A 61 -3.70 -6.49 -2.18
CA PRO A 61 -4.33 -6.78 -3.46
C PRO A 61 -5.44 -7.82 -3.35
N SER A 62 -6.52 -7.68 -4.14
CA SER A 62 -7.67 -8.60 -4.13
C SER A 62 -7.33 -10.04 -4.49
N GLY A 63 -6.22 -10.28 -5.17
CA GLY A 63 -5.72 -11.63 -5.43
C GLY A 63 -5.58 -12.54 -4.20
N VAL A 64 -5.49 -11.94 -3.02
CA VAL A 64 -5.40 -12.68 -1.75
C VAL A 64 -6.65 -13.52 -1.46
N LEU A 65 -7.78 -13.19 -2.07
CA LEU A 65 -9.06 -13.91 -1.90
C LEU A 65 -9.14 -15.21 -2.72
N TYR A 66 -8.13 -15.50 -3.52
CA TYR A 66 -8.06 -16.69 -4.37
C TYR A 66 -6.86 -17.57 -3.94
N GLU A 67 -7.02 -18.89 -4.07
CA GLU A 67 -6.00 -19.84 -3.63
C GLU A 67 -4.75 -19.84 -4.53
N HIS A 68 -4.91 -19.57 -5.83
CA HIS A 68 -3.83 -19.71 -6.80
C HIS A 68 -2.83 -18.54 -6.75
N PRO A 69 -3.25 -17.26 -6.88
CA PRO A 69 -2.31 -16.18 -7.07
C PRO A 69 -1.52 -15.83 -5.80
N VAL A 70 -0.28 -15.39 -6.01
CA VAL A 70 0.50 -14.71 -4.98
C VAL A 70 0.21 -13.21 -5.06
N SER A 71 -0.30 -12.63 -3.99
CA SER A 71 -0.48 -11.19 -3.88
C SER A 71 0.82 -10.49 -3.53
N VAL A 72 1.14 -9.40 -4.22
CA VAL A 72 2.39 -8.67 -4.04
C VAL A 72 2.15 -7.19 -3.80
N ILE A 73 2.71 -6.67 -2.72
CA ILE A 73 2.85 -5.23 -2.47
C ILE A 73 4.21 -4.81 -3.02
N GLY A 74 4.20 -4.09 -4.14
CA GLY A 74 5.39 -3.66 -4.86
C GLY A 74 6.10 -2.46 -4.22
N ASN A 75 7.29 -2.15 -4.71
CA ASN A 75 8.16 -1.09 -4.20
C ASN A 75 7.62 0.34 -4.41
N GLY A 76 6.64 0.52 -5.27
CA GLY A 76 5.96 1.80 -5.46
C GLY A 76 4.87 2.07 -4.44
N VAL A 77 4.43 1.07 -3.68
CA VAL A 77 3.45 1.22 -2.60
C VAL A 77 4.11 1.80 -1.37
N VAL A 78 3.36 2.62 -0.63
CA VAL A 78 3.73 3.06 0.71
C VAL A 78 2.88 2.30 1.73
N VAL A 79 3.55 1.68 2.70
CA VAL A 79 2.97 0.69 3.60
C VAL A 79 2.79 1.29 4.99
N ASP A 80 1.58 1.29 5.48
CA ASP A 80 1.25 1.51 6.88
C ASP A 80 1.26 0.14 7.59
N PRO A 81 2.23 -0.15 8.48
CA PRO A 81 2.34 -1.45 9.12
C PRO A 81 1.13 -1.79 9.99
N ALA A 82 0.55 -0.80 10.68
CA ALA A 82 -0.61 -1.01 11.53
C ALA A 82 -1.86 -1.36 10.70
N ALA A 83 -2.08 -0.63 9.61
CA ALA A 83 -3.16 -0.92 8.67
C ALA A 83 -2.97 -2.30 8.02
N LEU A 84 -1.73 -2.65 7.64
CA LEU A 84 -1.42 -3.95 7.05
C LEU A 84 -1.73 -5.11 8.01
N ILE A 85 -1.28 -5.03 9.26
CA ILE A 85 -1.53 -6.06 10.27
C ILE A 85 -3.03 -6.19 10.53
N THR A 86 -3.74 -5.07 10.64
CA THR A 86 -5.19 -5.06 10.82
C THR A 86 -5.90 -5.77 9.67
N GLU A 87 -5.48 -5.52 8.43
CA GLU A 87 -6.10 -6.12 7.25
C GLU A 87 -5.76 -7.62 7.12
N ILE A 88 -4.55 -8.04 7.49
CA ILE A 88 -4.17 -9.46 7.58
C ILE A 88 -5.05 -10.20 8.60
N ASN A 89 -5.21 -9.63 9.79
CA ASN A 89 -6.03 -10.23 10.84
C ASN A 89 -7.50 -10.30 10.42
N TYR A 90 -8.04 -9.25 9.81
CA TYR A 90 -9.39 -9.24 9.25
C TYR A 90 -9.61 -10.36 8.21
N LEU A 91 -8.63 -10.64 7.35
CA LEU A 91 -8.71 -11.75 6.39
C LEU A 91 -8.69 -13.10 7.09
N ARG A 92 -7.81 -13.27 8.10
CA ARG A 92 -7.71 -14.49 8.89
C ARG A 92 -8.98 -14.79 9.66
N ASP A 93 -9.60 -13.78 10.24
CA ASP A 93 -10.88 -13.90 10.96
C ASP A 93 -12.01 -14.36 10.02
N LYS A 94 -11.87 -14.10 8.72
CA LYS A 94 -12.76 -14.59 7.66
C LYS A 94 -12.32 -15.92 7.04
N GLY A 95 -11.33 -16.58 7.61
CA GLY A 95 -10.82 -17.87 7.11
C GLY A 95 -9.89 -17.78 5.91
N VAL A 96 -9.42 -16.58 5.55
CA VAL A 96 -8.50 -16.37 4.43
C VAL A 96 -7.07 -16.20 4.97
N GLU A 97 -6.17 -17.15 4.69
CA GLU A 97 -4.75 -16.99 4.98
C GLU A 97 -4.04 -16.34 3.78
N PRO A 98 -3.54 -15.10 3.92
CA PRO A 98 -3.06 -14.35 2.79
C PRO A 98 -1.71 -14.85 2.25
N LYS A 99 -1.65 -15.31 0.99
CA LYS A 99 -0.39 -15.54 0.27
C LYS A 99 0.18 -14.19 -0.18
N LEU A 100 0.80 -13.48 0.74
CA LEU A 100 1.25 -12.10 0.53
C LEU A 100 2.79 -12.02 0.52
N LYS A 101 3.32 -11.29 -0.45
CA LYS A 101 4.71 -10.84 -0.49
C LYS A 101 4.77 -9.32 -0.50
N ILE A 102 5.76 -8.77 0.19
CA ILE A 102 5.97 -7.33 0.27
C ILE A 102 7.38 -7.04 -0.21
N SER A 103 7.51 -6.06 -1.10
CA SER A 103 8.84 -5.61 -1.52
C SER A 103 9.61 -5.04 -0.33
N ASP A 104 10.83 -5.49 -0.17
CA ASP A 104 11.80 -4.96 0.79
C ASP A 104 12.08 -3.46 0.57
N ARG A 105 11.85 -2.97 -0.66
CA ARG A 105 12.02 -1.56 -1.06
C ARG A 105 10.77 -0.70 -0.93
N ALA A 106 9.65 -1.25 -0.51
CA ALA A 106 8.45 -0.46 -0.21
C ALA A 106 8.73 0.45 0.99
N HIS A 107 8.27 1.71 0.92
CA HIS A 107 8.48 2.68 2.00
C HIS A 107 7.42 2.53 3.08
N ILE A 108 7.81 2.81 4.32
CA ILE A 108 6.96 2.71 5.50
C ILE A 108 6.36 4.07 5.83
N ILE A 109 5.07 4.10 6.07
CA ILE A 109 4.38 5.25 6.64
C ILE A 109 4.64 5.22 8.15
N MET A 110 5.42 6.20 8.63
CA MET A 110 5.69 6.41 10.04
C MET A 110 4.63 7.33 10.66
N PRO A 111 4.41 7.30 11.98
CA PRO A 111 3.44 8.17 12.64
C PRO A 111 3.63 9.66 12.33
N TYR A 112 4.86 10.13 12.24
CA TYR A 112 5.13 11.53 11.90
C TYR A 112 4.65 11.93 10.50
N HIS A 113 4.59 11.01 9.55
CA HIS A 113 4.01 11.28 8.24
C HIS A 113 2.51 11.60 8.32
N ILE A 114 1.80 10.94 9.25
CA ILE A 114 0.38 11.17 9.47
C ILE A 114 0.17 12.58 10.05
N GLU A 115 0.98 12.96 11.06
CA GLU A 115 0.96 14.30 11.64
C GLU A 115 1.31 15.38 10.62
N MET A 116 2.33 15.14 9.80
CA MET A 116 2.68 16.03 8.68
C MET A 116 1.53 16.21 7.70
N ASP A 117 0.84 15.13 7.33
CA ASP A 117 -0.28 15.19 6.37
C ASP A 117 -1.44 16.03 6.94
N VAL A 118 -1.71 15.91 8.24
CA VAL A 118 -2.69 16.73 8.95
C VAL A 118 -2.27 18.20 8.96
N ALA A 119 -1.02 18.50 9.34
CA ALA A 119 -0.48 19.85 9.42
C ALA A 119 -0.44 20.52 8.04
N LEU A 120 0.07 19.84 7.03
CA LEU A 120 0.12 20.33 5.65
C LEU A 120 -1.27 20.60 5.08
N THR A 121 -2.23 19.70 5.31
CA THR A 121 -3.63 19.89 4.87
C THR A 121 -4.22 21.16 5.49
N LYS A 122 -3.98 21.40 6.78
CA LYS A 122 -4.44 22.60 7.46
C LYS A 122 -3.79 23.86 6.90
N HIS A 123 -2.48 23.80 6.64
CA HIS A 123 -1.73 24.93 6.09
C HIS A 123 -2.13 25.26 4.66
N GLN A 124 -2.37 24.28 3.82
CA GLN A 124 -2.80 24.44 2.43
C GLN A 124 -4.21 25.05 2.30
N GLY A 125 -5.08 24.90 3.30
CA GLY A 125 -6.43 25.45 3.28
C GLY A 125 -7.18 25.10 1.99
N LYS A 126 -7.52 26.12 1.17
CA LYS A 126 -8.24 25.91 -0.12
C LYS A 126 -7.41 25.20 -1.20
N LEU A 127 -6.09 25.12 -1.06
CA LEU A 127 -5.21 24.39 -1.98
C LEU A 127 -5.13 22.90 -1.65
N ALA A 128 -5.67 22.48 -0.50
CA ALA A 128 -5.68 21.08 -0.12
C ALA A 128 -6.48 20.25 -1.14
N ALA A 129 -5.82 19.28 -1.76
CA ALA A 129 -6.38 18.41 -2.79
C ALA A 129 -7.19 17.21 -2.23
N GLY A 130 -7.83 17.36 -1.05
CA GLY A 130 -8.61 16.31 -0.44
C GLY A 130 -7.76 15.18 0.15
N SER A 131 -6.72 15.52 0.93
CA SER A 131 -5.91 14.52 1.63
C SER A 131 -6.75 13.60 2.52
N THR A 132 -6.41 12.31 2.50
CA THR A 132 -7.00 11.31 3.40
C THR A 132 -6.40 11.34 4.80
N LYS A 133 -5.40 12.17 5.04
CA LYS A 133 -4.68 12.31 6.33
C LYS A 133 -4.06 10.99 6.82
N ARG A 134 -3.56 10.20 5.87
CA ARG A 134 -2.92 8.90 6.14
C ARG A 134 -1.41 8.92 5.89
N GLY A 135 -0.82 10.10 5.74
CA GLY A 135 0.62 10.25 5.55
C GLY A 135 1.13 9.87 4.16
N ILE A 136 0.25 9.68 3.17
CA ILE A 136 0.65 9.20 1.83
C ILE A 136 1.58 10.20 1.14
N ALA A 137 1.19 11.47 1.04
CA ALA A 137 1.99 12.49 0.37
C ALA A 137 3.33 12.74 1.08
N PRO A 138 3.39 12.88 2.42
CA PRO A 138 4.65 13.05 3.13
C PRO A 138 5.63 11.90 2.92
N VAL A 139 5.19 10.63 3.00
CA VAL A 139 6.10 9.50 2.80
C VAL A 139 6.58 9.39 1.35
N TYR A 140 5.78 9.79 0.36
CA TYR A 140 6.29 9.94 -1.01
C TYR A 140 7.30 11.09 -1.13
N GLY A 141 7.14 12.16 -0.36
CA GLY A 141 8.15 13.21 -0.21
C GLY A 141 9.48 12.64 0.26
N ASP A 142 9.49 11.93 1.39
CA ASP A 142 10.67 11.28 1.94
C ASP A 142 11.31 10.30 0.96
N LYS A 143 10.50 9.54 0.21
CA LYS A 143 10.99 8.67 -0.85
C LYS A 143 11.73 9.44 -1.94
N MET A 144 11.20 10.58 -2.39
CA MET A 144 11.81 11.40 -3.44
C MET A 144 13.08 12.10 -2.92
N TYR A 145 13.07 12.59 -1.69
CA TYR A 145 14.24 13.16 -1.02
C TYR A 145 15.29 12.11 -0.60
N ARG A 146 14.96 10.82 -0.71
CA ARG A 146 15.87 9.69 -0.47
C ARG A 146 16.26 9.47 1.00
N HIS A 147 15.47 9.90 1.94
CA HIS A 147 15.65 9.62 3.37
C HIS A 147 14.50 8.83 4.00
N GLY A 148 13.57 8.33 3.17
CA GLY A 148 12.47 7.49 3.66
C GLY A 148 12.93 6.12 4.15
N ILE A 149 12.19 5.58 5.11
CA ILE A 149 12.42 4.27 5.72
C ILE A 149 11.74 3.20 4.84
N ARG A 150 12.43 2.08 4.60
CA ARG A 150 11.96 0.97 3.78
C ARG A 150 11.64 -0.26 4.62
N MET A 151 10.89 -1.20 4.04
CA MET A 151 10.56 -2.48 4.70
C MET A 151 11.81 -3.28 5.09
N VAL A 152 12.87 -3.26 4.28
CA VAL A 152 14.14 -3.92 4.65
C VAL A 152 14.78 -3.32 5.90
N ASP A 153 14.59 -2.03 6.16
CA ASP A 153 15.26 -1.37 7.28
C ASP A 153 14.75 -1.88 8.63
N ILE A 154 13.50 -2.35 8.72
CA ILE A 154 12.95 -2.89 9.97
C ILE A 154 13.51 -4.27 10.34
N THR A 155 14.18 -4.96 9.42
CA THR A 155 14.84 -6.24 9.72
C THR A 155 16.15 -6.06 10.48
N GLU A 156 16.69 -4.82 10.49
CA GLU A 156 17.95 -4.44 11.13
C GLU A 156 17.69 -3.31 12.16
N PRO A 157 17.43 -3.64 13.43
CA PRO A 157 16.96 -2.67 14.42
C PRO A 157 17.84 -1.43 14.58
N ASP A 158 19.16 -1.59 14.50
CA ASP A 158 20.10 -0.48 14.64
C ASP A 158 20.05 0.47 13.42
N ILE A 159 19.99 -0.09 12.21
CA ILE A 159 19.81 0.67 10.97
C ILE A 159 18.46 1.37 10.97
N PHE A 160 17.40 0.68 11.39
CA PHE A 160 16.07 1.28 11.50
C PHE A 160 16.09 2.49 12.45
N ARG A 161 16.68 2.33 13.64
CA ARG A 161 16.77 3.42 14.64
C ARG A 161 17.53 4.60 14.11
N GLU A 162 18.72 4.38 13.52
CA GLU A 162 19.54 5.46 12.95
C GLU A 162 18.78 6.24 11.87
N LYS A 163 18.10 5.54 10.95
CA LYS A 163 17.32 6.17 9.90
C LYS A 163 16.10 6.91 10.43
N LEU A 164 15.42 6.33 11.43
CA LEU A 164 14.28 6.97 12.08
C LEU A 164 14.67 8.27 12.75
N ASP A 165 15.77 8.29 13.51
CA ASP A 165 16.24 9.48 14.20
C ASP A 165 16.58 10.60 13.21
N LYS A 166 17.25 10.25 12.10
CA LYS A 166 17.58 11.22 11.03
C LYS A 166 16.35 11.77 10.33
N ALA A 167 15.45 10.87 9.91
CA ALA A 167 14.22 11.25 9.19
C ALA A 167 13.29 12.06 10.10
N PHE A 168 13.15 11.66 11.36
CA PHE A 168 12.32 12.38 12.33
C PHE A 168 12.90 13.77 12.63
N SER A 169 14.21 13.88 12.87
CA SER A 169 14.89 15.18 13.14
C SER A 169 14.72 16.16 11.98
N PHE A 170 14.72 15.66 10.74
CA PHE A 170 14.46 16.49 9.57
C PHE A 170 12.98 16.91 9.51
N ASN A 171 12.08 15.95 9.62
CA ASN A 171 10.65 16.18 9.40
C ASN A 171 9.98 16.97 10.54
N GLN A 172 10.47 16.87 11.80
CA GLN A 172 9.92 17.64 12.92
C GLN A 172 10.05 19.16 12.72
N THR A 173 10.96 19.62 11.87
CA THR A 173 11.08 21.04 11.55
C THR A 173 10.01 21.55 10.59
N LEU A 174 9.24 20.61 9.98
CA LEU A 174 8.18 20.90 9.01
C LEU A 174 6.76 20.83 9.62
N ILE A 175 6.65 20.41 10.89
CA ILE A 175 5.40 20.29 11.64
C ILE A 175 5.26 21.47 12.58
#